data_c40a2ebbcf723154ee2a8828d76cc23b
#
_entry.id   c40a2ebbcf723154ee2a8828d76cc23b
#
_cell.length_a   1.000
_cell.length_b   1.000
_cell.length_c   1.000
_cell.angle_alpha   90.00
_cell.angle_beta   90.00
_cell.angle_gamma   90.00
#
_symmetry.space_group_name_H-M   'P 1'
#
loop_
_entity.id
_entity.type
_entity.pdbx_description
1 polymer ?
#
loop_
_entity_poly.entity_id
_entity_poly.type
_entity_poly.pdbx_seq_one_letter_code
_entity_poly.pdbx_strand_id
1 'polypeptide(L)'
;VALEDGSWHHVKSYTKARAKRKSTIKIWRSIKTHEDKKWTKKYHDPNPRKKAFGAKVVITLKNGKKIIEEQDRADAHPYGSRPFKRQNYINKFLTLTENILDKKESDRFLKTVQNLKKLKPGQLDKLNIEVKKSKLNRNLRKGIF
;
A
#
# COMPACT_ATOMS: atom_id res chain seq x y z
N VAL A 1 10.54 5.33 3.40
CA VAL A 1 9.31 6.13 3.39
C VAL A 1 8.67 6.11 4.77
N ALA A 2 8.17 4.97 5.28
CA ALA A 2 7.46 4.88 6.55
C ALA A 2 8.23 5.47 7.75
N LEU A 3 9.54 5.22 7.83
CA LEU A 3 10.40 5.76 8.90
C LEU A 3 10.56 7.28 8.86
N GLU A 4 10.43 7.92 7.69
CA GLU A 4 10.54 9.37 7.56
C GLU A 4 9.19 10.08 7.64
N ASP A 5 8.12 9.44 7.15
CA ASP A 5 6.78 10.05 7.02
C ASP A 5 5.86 9.68 8.19
N GLY A 6 6.24 8.70 9.03
CA GLY A 6 5.39 8.15 10.07
C GLY A 6 4.14 7.41 9.55
N SER A 7 3.98 7.38 8.25
CA SER A 7 2.90 6.72 7.54
C SER A 7 3.40 6.21 6.19
N TRP A 8 2.61 5.40 5.53
CA TRP A 8 2.92 5.03 4.16
C TRP A 8 1.70 5.20 3.27
N HIS A 9 1.92 5.26 1.99
CA HIS A 9 0.97 5.43 0.91
C HIS A 9 0.39 6.79 0.70
N HIS A 10 1.26 7.62 0.21
CA HIS A 10 0.83 8.66 -0.71
C HIS A 10 1.65 8.55 -1.99
N VAL A 11 1.06 8.83 -3.15
CA VAL A 11 1.78 8.87 -4.44
C VAL A 11 3.00 9.80 -4.35
N LYS A 12 2.89 10.89 -3.61
CA LYS A 12 3.97 11.86 -3.34
C LYS A 12 5.20 11.24 -2.65
N SER A 13 5.03 10.17 -1.88
CA SER A 13 6.12 9.45 -1.22
C SER A 13 7.05 8.72 -2.19
N TYR A 14 6.60 8.50 -3.42
CA TYR A 14 7.33 7.76 -4.46
C TYR A 14 7.78 8.65 -5.63
N THR A 15 7.89 9.95 -5.41
CA THR A 15 8.39 10.88 -6.43
C THR A 15 9.89 10.72 -6.65
N LYS A 16 10.36 11.08 -7.86
CA LYS A 16 11.79 11.10 -8.20
C LYS A 16 12.60 11.99 -7.25
N ALA A 17 12.04 13.12 -6.84
CA ALA A 17 12.66 14.02 -5.85
C ALA A 17 12.84 13.31 -4.49
N ARG A 18 11.84 12.55 -4.06
CA ARG A 18 11.93 11.77 -2.81
C ARG A 18 13.00 10.68 -2.91
N ALA A 19 13.04 9.92 -4.00
CA ALA A 19 14.04 8.88 -4.21
C ALA A 19 15.49 9.41 -4.19
N LYS A 20 15.69 10.69 -4.58
CA LYS A 20 16.99 11.35 -4.58
C LYS A 20 17.33 12.06 -3.26
N ARG A 21 16.43 12.12 -2.29
CA ARG A 21 16.66 12.79 -1.02
C ARG A 21 17.77 12.08 -0.23
N LYS A 22 18.79 12.83 0.19
CA LYS A 22 19.96 12.29 0.91
C LYS A 22 19.57 11.49 2.17
N SER A 23 18.60 11.97 2.95
CA SER A 23 18.10 11.26 4.15
C SER A 23 17.45 9.91 3.78
N THR A 24 16.60 9.89 2.77
CA THR A 24 15.94 8.65 2.28
C THR A 24 16.98 7.64 1.80
N ILE A 25 17.96 8.08 1.01
CA ILE A 25 19.05 7.22 0.51
C ILE A 25 19.89 6.69 1.68
N LYS A 26 20.21 7.52 2.67
CA LYS A 26 20.97 7.11 3.85
C LYS A 26 20.24 6.01 4.63
N ILE A 27 18.95 6.20 4.91
CA ILE A 27 18.14 5.18 5.58
C ILE A 27 18.10 3.90 4.76
N TRP A 28 17.79 4.01 3.45
CA TRP A 28 17.72 2.84 2.58
C TRP A 28 19.02 2.02 2.56
N ARG A 29 20.17 2.69 2.44
CA ARG A 29 21.49 2.03 2.48
C ARG A 29 21.85 1.42 3.84
N SER A 30 21.18 1.84 4.91
CA SER A 30 21.38 1.31 6.26
C SER A 30 20.52 0.07 6.54
N ILE A 31 19.57 -0.26 5.65
CA ILE A 31 18.71 -1.43 5.81
C ILE A 31 19.42 -2.66 5.27
N LYS A 32 19.48 -3.71 6.10
CA LYS A 32 19.87 -5.05 5.70
C LYS A 32 18.69 -5.99 5.86
N THR A 33 18.44 -6.83 4.90
CA THR A 33 17.37 -7.82 4.93
C THR A 33 17.97 -9.21 5.08
N HIS A 34 17.36 -10.01 5.95
CA HIS A 34 17.74 -11.39 6.20
C HIS A 34 16.50 -12.26 6.12
N GLU A 35 16.63 -13.45 5.55
CA GLU A 35 15.58 -14.45 5.64
C GLU A 35 15.50 -14.96 7.10
N ASP A 36 14.25 -15.06 7.59
CA ASP A 36 13.94 -15.78 8.82
C ASP A 36 13.06 -16.99 8.48
N LYS A 37 13.60 -18.20 8.64
CA LYS A 37 12.92 -19.46 8.32
C LYS A 37 11.56 -19.61 9.04
N LYS A 38 11.38 -18.96 10.18
CA LYS A 38 10.11 -18.91 10.90
C LYS A 38 9.02 -18.29 10.02
N TRP A 39 9.34 -17.16 9.35
CA TRP A 39 8.39 -16.47 8.48
C TRP A 39 8.19 -17.19 7.16
N THR A 40 9.24 -17.75 6.58
CA THR A 40 9.17 -18.59 5.39
C THR A 40 8.22 -19.78 5.63
N LYS A 41 8.36 -20.48 6.75
CA LYS A 41 7.46 -21.58 7.13
C LYS A 41 6.01 -21.13 7.30
N LYS A 42 5.77 -20.01 7.99
CA LYS A 42 4.41 -19.48 8.16
C LYS A 42 3.79 -19.01 6.85
N TYR A 43 4.58 -18.44 5.95
CA TYR A 43 4.09 -18.02 4.63
C TYR A 43 3.55 -19.20 3.80
N HIS A 44 4.19 -20.35 3.88
CA HIS A 44 3.81 -21.56 3.17
C HIS A 44 2.86 -22.49 3.96
N ASP A 45 2.40 -22.08 5.15
CA ASP A 45 1.46 -22.91 5.94
C ASP A 45 0.16 -23.15 5.15
N PRO A 46 -0.28 -24.41 4.98
CA PRO A 46 -1.52 -24.72 4.26
C PRO A 46 -2.76 -24.25 5.01
N ASN A 47 -2.68 -24.05 6.31
CA ASN A 47 -3.79 -23.55 7.10
C ASN A 47 -3.89 -22.03 6.99
N PRO A 48 -4.96 -21.46 6.39
CA PRO A 48 -5.13 -20.02 6.20
C PRO A 48 -5.09 -19.22 7.51
N ARG A 49 -5.48 -19.83 8.63
CA ARG A 49 -5.44 -19.17 9.95
C ARG A 49 -4.03 -19.07 10.53
N LYS A 50 -3.15 -20.01 10.17
CA LYS A 50 -1.74 -20.03 10.58
C LYS A 50 -0.84 -19.32 9.59
N LYS A 51 -1.26 -19.24 8.33
CA LYS A 51 -0.54 -18.56 7.27
C LYS A 51 -0.33 -17.10 7.63
N ALA A 52 0.93 -16.64 7.56
CA ALA A 52 1.29 -15.28 7.91
C ALA A 52 2.42 -14.76 7.03
N PHE A 53 2.35 -13.50 6.67
CA PHE A 53 3.40 -12.75 5.98
C PHE A 53 3.99 -11.75 6.97
N GLY A 54 4.76 -12.26 7.91
CA GLY A 54 5.31 -11.49 9.01
C GLY A 54 6.73 -10.99 8.77
N ALA A 55 7.16 -10.09 9.65
CA ALA A 55 8.49 -9.56 9.66
C ALA A 55 8.92 -9.17 11.08
N LYS A 56 10.23 -9.13 11.29
CA LYS A 56 10.86 -8.54 12.46
C LYS A 56 11.77 -7.41 12.02
N VAL A 57 11.66 -6.28 12.67
CA VAL A 57 12.52 -5.12 12.42
C VAL A 57 13.35 -4.85 13.67
N VAL A 58 14.66 -4.65 13.48
CA VAL A 58 15.59 -4.25 14.53
C VAL A 58 16.25 -2.95 14.09
N ILE A 59 16.02 -1.87 14.84
CA ILE A 59 16.64 -0.57 14.59
C ILE A 59 17.65 -0.30 15.68
N THR A 60 18.94 -0.20 15.32
CA THR A 60 19.99 0.19 16.26
C THR A 60 20.22 1.69 16.17
N LEU A 61 20.00 2.39 17.26
CA LEU A 61 20.22 3.83 17.37
C LEU A 61 21.70 4.15 17.53
N LYS A 62 22.09 5.42 17.33
CA LYS A 62 23.48 5.87 17.47
C LYS A 62 24.10 5.61 18.86
N ASN A 63 23.27 5.63 19.90
CA ASN A 63 23.68 5.34 21.29
C ASN A 63 23.72 3.83 21.60
N GLY A 64 23.58 2.96 20.60
CA GLY A 64 23.56 1.51 20.77
C GLY A 64 22.22 0.92 21.21
N LYS A 65 21.25 1.73 21.61
CA LYS A 65 19.91 1.24 21.98
C LYS A 65 19.22 0.61 20.77
N LYS A 66 18.57 -0.54 20.99
CA LYS A 66 17.80 -1.24 19.96
C LYS A 66 16.32 -1.03 20.15
N ILE A 67 15.61 -0.75 19.07
CA ILE A 67 14.15 -0.79 18.97
C ILE A 67 13.84 -2.06 18.18
N ILE A 68 13.02 -2.92 18.74
CA ILE A 68 12.67 -4.21 18.14
C ILE A 68 11.16 -4.27 18.03
N GLU A 69 10.68 -4.57 16.84
CA GLU A 69 9.27 -4.79 16.56
C GLU A 69 9.11 -6.05 15.71
N GLU A 70 8.14 -6.87 16.06
CA GLU A 70 7.85 -8.11 15.36
C GLU A 70 6.34 -8.22 15.15
N GLN A 71 5.94 -8.46 13.91
CA GLN A 71 4.52 -8.56 13.56
C GLN A 71 4.32 -9.72 12.58
N ASP A 72 3.38 -10.59 12.86
CA ASP A 72 3.09 -11.74 11.99
C ASP A 72 2.13 -11.38 10.84
N ARG A 73 1.28 -10.38 11.03
CA ARG A 73 0.32 -9.90 10.04
C ARG A 73 0.19 -8.40 10.08
N ALA A 74 -0.09 -7.79 8.93
CA ALA A 74 -0.45 -6.38 8.88
C ALA A 74 -1.72 -6.12 9.71
N ASP A 75 -1.75 -4.99 10.42
CA ASP A 75 -2.92 -4.58 11.22
C ASP A 75 -4.22 -4.58 10.41
N ALA A 76 -4.13 -4.17 9.14
CA ALA A 76 -5.25 -4.10 8.21
C ALA A 76 -5.75 -5.46 7.70
N HIS A 77 -5.01 -6.55 7.97
CA HIS A 77 -5.41 -7.90 7.57
C HIS A 77 -6.72 -8.31 8.29
N PRO A 78 -7.61 -9.15 7.69
CA PRO A 78 -8.83 -9.61 8.35
C PRO A 78 -8.63 -10.23 9.75
N TYR A 79 -7.45 -10.83 9.99
CA TYR A 79 -7.03 -11.37 11.30
C TYR A 79 -5.96 -10.51 11.98
N GLY A 80 -5.76 -9.28 11.54
CA GLY A 80 -4.86 -8.30 12.16
C GLY A 80 -5.50 -7.58 13.35
N SER A 81 -4.75 -6.71 14.01
CA SER A 81 -5.21 -5.98 15.19
C SER A 81 -6.23 -4.88 14.88
N ARG A 82 -6.22 -4.36 13.64
CA ARG A 82 -7.12 -3.30 13.14
C ARG A 82 -7.61 -3.61 11.72
N PRO A 83 -8.46 -4.64 11.55
CA PRO A 83 -8.90 -5.07 10.23
C PRO A 83 -9.54 -3.93 9.43
N PHE A 84 -9.19 -3.81 8.16
CA PHE A 84 -9.81 -2.82 7.31
C PHE A 84 -11.31 -3.09 7.16
N LYS A 85 -12.09 -2.04 7.39
CA LYS A 85 -13.51 -1.96 7.11
C LYS A 85 -13.72 -1.24 5.76
N ARG A 86 -14.95 -1.26 5.25
CA ARG A 86 -15.31 -0.62 3.97
C ARG A 86 -14.78 0.82 3.87
N GLN A 87 -14.93 1.62 4.92
CA GLN A 87 -14.50 3.01 4.90
C GLN A 87 -12.99 3.16 4.71
N ASN A 88 -12.19 2.25 5.25
CA ASN A 88 -10.73 2.28 5.07
C ASN A 88 -10.35 2.06 3.59
N TYR A 89 -11.04 1.14 2.89
CA TYR A 89 -10.83 0.92 1.45
C TYR A 89 -11.28 2.12 0.62
N ILE A 90 -12.44 2.74 0.97
CA ILE A 90 -12.92 3.95 0.32
C ILE A 90 -11.89 5.07 0.48
N ASN A 91 -11.42 5.33 1.69
CA ASN A 91 -10.42 6.35 1.96
C ASN A 91 -9.11 6.09 1.18
N LYS A 92 -8.66 4.84 1.15
CA LYS A 92 -7.49 4.47 0.37
C LYS A 92 -7.67 4.74 -1.12
N PHE A 93 -8.83 4.38 -1.69
CA PHE A 93 -9.17 4.67 -3.08
C PHE A 93 -9.12 6.18 -3.34
N LEU A 94 -9.81 6.99 -2.54
CA LEU A 94 -9.86 8.43 -2.70
C LEU A 94 -8.47 9.06 -2.60
N THR A 95 -7.64 8.64 -1.65
CA THR A 95 -6.26 9.13 -1.50
C THR A 95 -5.41 8.81 -2.74
N LEU A 96 -5.51 7.59 -3.26
CA LEU A 96 -4.69 7.17 -4.41
C LEU A 96 -5.15 7.79 -5.73
N THR A 97 -6.38 8.23 -5.82
CA THR A 97 -6.97 8.79 -7.05
C THR A 97 -7.17 10.30 -7.01
N GLU A 98 -6.79 11.00 -5.92
CA GLU A 98 -7.11 12.41 -5.67
C GLU A 98 -6.75 13.38 -6.80
N ASN A 99 -5.68 13.13 -7.55
CA ASN A 99 -5.25 13.99 -8.66
C ASN A 99 -5.51 13.37 -10.04
N ILE A 100 -6.17 12.25 -10.10
CA ILE A 100 -6.44 11.47 -11.33
C ILE A 100 -7.90 11.56 -11.69
N LEU A 101 -8.78 11.28 -10.72
CA LEU A 101 -10.23 11.31 -10.91
C LEU A 101 -10.83 12.60 -10.38
N ASP A 102 -11.89 13.06 -11.03
CA ASP A 102 -12.75 14.09 -10.45
C ASP A 102 -13.76 13.44 -9.46
N LYS A 103 -14.38 14.31 -8.67
CA LYS A 103 -15.32 13.85 -7.63
C LYS A 103 -16.50 13.07 -8.24
N LYS A 104 -17.02 13.50 -9.38
CA LYS A 104 -18.19 12.88 -10.05
C LYS A 104 -17.87 11.42 -10.42
N GLU A 105 -16.69 11.17 -11.01
CA GLU A 105 -16.28 9.82 -11.40
C GLU A 105 -15.95 8.95 -10.18
N SER A 106 -15.29 9.50 -9.18
CA SER A 106 -15.03 8.79 -7.93
C SER A 106 -16.31 8.34 -7.24
N ASP A 107 -17.31 9.23 -7.15
CA ASP A 107 -18.61 8.93 -6.55
C ASP A 107 -19.38 7.89 -7.37
N ARG A 108 -19.37 8.01 -8.72
CA ARG A 108 -20.00 7.05 -9.65
C ARG A 108 -19.40 5.66 -9.46
N PHE A 109 -18.08 5.56 -9.49
CA PHE A 109 -17.37 4.29 -9.36
C PHE A 109 -17.65 3.63 -8.00
N LEU A 110 -17.47 4.39 -6.91
CA LEU A 110 -17.71 3.88 -5.55
C LEU A 110 -19.16 3.42 -5.37
N LYS A 111 -20.13 4.19 -5.90
CA LYS A 111 -21.55 3.79 -5.87
C LYS A 111 -21.78 2.47 -6.64
N THR A 112 -21.15 2.32 -7.79
CA THR A 112 -21.27 1.11 -8.62
C THR A 112 -20.69 -0.10 -7.91
N VAL A 113 -19.47 0.00 -7.41
CA VAL A 113 -18.80 -1.09 -6.69
C VAL A 113 -19.55 -1.49 -5.42
N GLN A 114 -20.06 -0.53 -4.66
CA GLN A 114 -20.84 -0.81 -3.45
C GLN A 114 -22.20 -1.47 -3.74
N ASN A 115 -22.69 -1.34 -4.95
CA ASN A 115 -23.95 -1.94 -5.43
C ASN A 115 -23.73 -3.04 -6.48
N LEU A 116 -22.57 -3.69 -6.46
CA LEU A 116 -22.17 -4.70 -7.44
C LEU A 116 -23.27 -5.75 -7.71
N LYS A 117 -23.93 -6.22 -6.65
CA LYS A 117 -25.03 -7.19 -6.74
C LYS A 117 -26.25 -6.71 -7.55
N LYS A 118 -26.36 -5.41 -7.83
CA LYS A 118 -27.45 -4.84 -8.61
C LYS A 118 -27.11 -4.69 -10.09
N LEU A 119 -25.88 -4.98 -10.49
CA LEU A 119 -25.49 -4.97 -11.89
C LEU A 119 -26.19 -6.11 -12.63
N LYS A 120 -26.73 -5.78 -13.80
CA LYS A 120 -27.32 -6.74 -14.73
C LYS A 120 -26.26 -7.34 -15.64
N PRO A 121 -26.48 -8.50 -16.27
CA PRO A 121 -25.64 -9.01 -17.34
C PRO A 121 -25.38 -7.93 -18.40
N GLY A 122 -24.18 -7.84 -18.92
CA GLY A 122 -23.77 -6.82 -19.90
C GLY A 122 -23.41 -5.44 -19.32
N GLN A 123 -23.43 -5.26 -17.99
CA GLN A 123 -23.12 -3.96 -17.35
C GLN A 123 -21.76 -3.95 -16.61
N LEU A 124 -20.89 -4.91 -16.86
CA LEU A 124 -19.57 -4.97 -16.21
C LEU A 124 -18.66 -3.82 -16.65
N ASP A 125 -18.90 -3.25 -17.82
CA ASP A 125 -18.22 -2.04 -18.30
C ASP A 125 -18.35 -0.86 -17.33
N LYS A 126 -19.45 -0.78 -16.58
CA LYS A 126 -19.65 0.24 -15.53
C LYS A 126 -18.64 0.16 -14.37
N LEU A 127 -17.89 -0.94 -14.26
CA LEU A 127 -16.79 -1.09 -13.31
C LEU A 127 -15.47 -0.50 -13.82
N ASN A 128 -15.41 -0.07 -15.08
CA ASN A 128 -14.26 0.66 -15.59
C ASN A 128 -14.26 2.08 -15.03
N ILE A 129 -13.07 2.53 -14.64
CA ILE A 129 -12.84 3.91 -14.23
C ILE A 129 -12.58 4.76 -15.48
N GLU A 130 -13.28 5.88 -15.59
CA GLU A 130 -13.11 6.83 -16.68
C GLU A 130 -12.11 7.92 -16.29
N VAL A 131 -10.96 7.92 -16.93
CA VAL A 131 -9.91 8.92 -16.71
C VAL A 131 -9.86 9.88 -17.88
N LYS A 132 -9.87 11.18 -17.59
CA LYS A 132 -9.71 12.21 -18.64
C LYS A 132 -8.35 12.03 -19.32
N LYS A 133 -8.33 12.06 -20.66
CA LYS A 133 -7.10 11.90 -21.46
C LYS A 133 -5.98 12.86 -21.04
N SER A 134 -6.33 14.07 -20.59
CA SER A 134 -5.37 15.06 -20.08
C SER A 134 -4.67 14.63 -18.79
N LYS A 135 -5.24 13.68 -18.02
CA LYS A 135 -4.67 13.13 -16.78
C LYS A 135 -3.80 11.90 -17.04
N LEU A 136 -3.90 11.30 -18.22
CA LEU A 136 -3.08 10.17 -18.62
C LEU A 136 -1.73 10.69 -19.12
N ASN A 137 -0.66 10.29 -18.44
CA ASN A 137 0.68 10.66 -18.88
C ASN A 137 1.07 9.78 -20.08
N ARG A 138 1.13 10.40 -21.27
CA ARG A 138 1.49 9.68 -22.52
C ARG A 138 2.97 9.39 -22.67
N ASN A 139 3.82 10.03 -21.88
CA ASN A 139 5.26 9.79 -21.92
C ASN A 139 5.59 8.58 -21.06
N LEU A 140 5.99 7.50 -21.68
CA LEU A 140 6.66 6.38 -21.02
C LEU A 140 7.93 6.95 -20.36
N ARG A 141 7.82 7.28 -19.09
CA ARG A 141 8.98 7.70 -18.32
C ARG A 141 9.78 6.45 -17.98
N LYS A 142 11.09 6.49 -18.23
CA LYS A 142 12.02 5.53 -17.65
C LYS A 142 11.74 5.45 -16.15
N GLY A 143 11.87 4.24 -15.57
CA GLY A 143 11.67 4.03 -14.15
C GLY A 143 12.48 4.97 -13.25
N ILE A 144 12.30 4.83 -11.97
CA ILE A 144 12.95 5.70 -10.96
C ILE A 144 14.46 5.46 -10.91
N PHE A 145 14.90 4.30 -11.43
CA PHE A 145 16.30 3.87 -11.49
C PHE A 145 16.87 4.00 -12.89
#